data_1693e58970ee3e52112dec62bd04248e
#
_entry.id   1693e58970ee3e52112dec62bd04248e
#
_cell.length_a   1.000
_cell.length_b   1.000
_cell.length_c   1.000
_cell.angle_alpha   90.00
_cell.angle_beta   90.00
_cell.angle_gamma   90.00
#
_symmetry.space_group_name_H-M   'P 1'
#
loop_
_entity.id
_entity.type
_entity.pdbx_description
1 polymer ?
#
loop_
_entity_poly.entity_id
_entity_poly.type
_entity_poly.pdbx_seq_one_letter_code
_entity_poly.pdbx_strand_id
1 'polypeptide(L)'
;MPLRILADPDNLPALDRRYALDRPALGLGAGDPPPRILLLYGSLRERSFSRLCVEEAARLLQFFGCETRIFDPSTLPLPDQVTGDDHPAVHELRELSMWSEGHVWCSPERHGQITGIMKLQVDHLPLSMGGMRPTQGRTLAVMQVSAGSQSFNSVNTLRVLGRWMRMVTIPNQSSVAKAFAEFDESDRMKPSAYYDRIVDVMEELVRFTVLLRPHTTQLVDRYSERKEADVPIDSATDLSSIATSPTYRKGE
;
A
#
# COMPACT_ATOMS: atom_id res chain seq x y z
N MET A 1 1.73 5.87 19.67
CA MET A 1 1.33 6.21 18.30
C MET A 1 2.15 5.36 17.36
N PRO A 2 1.54 4.47 16.61
CA PRO A 2 2.27 3.55 15.72
C PRO A 2 2.63 4.15 14.34
N LEU A 3 2.51 5.47 14.15
CA LEU A 3 3.00 6.12 12.94
C LEU A 3 4.48 6.42 13.04
N ARG A 4 5.23 5.93 12.06
CA ARG A 4 6.65 6.20 11.96
C ARG A 4 6.89 7.54 11.25
N ILE A 5 7.60 8.44 11.92
CA ILE A 5 8.05 9.71 11.33
C ILE A 5 9.29 9.42 10.48
N LEU A 6 9.25 9.88 9.25
CA LEU A 6 10.35 9.76 8.31
C LEU A 6 11.41 10.83 8.62
N ALA A 7 12.64 10.40 8.88
CA ALA A 7 13.77 11.33 9.01
C ALA A 7 14.20 11.83 7.62
N ASP A 8 14.51 13.11 7.51
CA ASP A 8 15.03 13.76 6.30
C ASP A 8 14.27 13.40 5.01
N PRO A 9 12.96 13.72 4.91
CA PRO A 9 12.12 13.31 3.80
C PRO A 9 12.60 13.83 2.43
N ASP A 10 13.26 14.98 2.41
CA ASP A 10 13.77 15.62 1.17
C ASP A 10 15.15 15.12 0.75
N ASN A 11 15.81 14.33 1.59
CA ASN A 11 17.14 13.79 1.30
C ASN A 11 17.05 12.50 0.48
N LEU A 12 17.29 12.58 -0.82
CA LEU A 12 17.24 11.49 -1.81
C LEU A 12 18.61 11.34 -2.51
N PRO A 13 19.68 10.89 -1.81
CA PRO A 13 21.03 10.90 -2.35
C PRO A 13 21.22 9.96 -3.54
N ALA A 14 20.41 8.91 -3.65
CA ALA A 14 20.49 7.95 -4.76
C ALA A 14 19.63 8.35 -5.97
N LEU A 15 18.75 9.35 -5.84
CA LEU A 15 17.87 9.79 -6.93
C LEU A 15 18.59 10.74 -7.89
N ASP A 16 18.72 10.36 -9.15
CA ASP A 16 19.09 11.31 -10.21
C ASP A 16 17.84 12.08 -10.67
N ARG A 17 17.68 13.28 -10.11
CA ARG A 17 16.52 14.15 -10.36
C ARG A 17 16.31 14.55 -11.82
N ARG A 18 17.32 14.40 -12.69
CA ARG A 18 17.21 14.73 -14.12
C ARG A 18 16.25 13.78 -14.85
N TYR A 19 16.06 12.57 -14.33
CA TYR A 19 15.24 11.52 -14.94
C TYR A 19 13.93 11.26 -14.16
N ALA A 20 13.80 11.82 -12.94
CA ALA A 20 12.59 11.66 -12.14
C ALA A 20 11.42 12.47 -12.74
N LEU A 21 10.23 11.88 -12.74
CA LEU A 21 9.03 12.54 -13.24
C LEU A 21 8.57 13.65 -12.28
N ASP A 22 8.05 14.71 -12.85
CA ASP A 22 7.38 15.77 -12.11
C ASP A 22 5.88 15.45 -11.93
N ARG A 23 5.20 16.24 -11.11
CA ARG A 23 3.76 16.06 -10.82
C ARG A 23 2.88 16.02 -12.09
N PRO A 24 3.01 16.93 -13.08
CA PRO A 24 2.25 16.87 -14.32
C PRO A 24 2.47 15.57 -15.11
N ALA A 25 3.71 15.11 -15.24
CA ALA A 25 4.03 13.86 -15.92
C ALA A 25 3.48 12.61 -15.21
N LEU A 26 3.22 12.72 -13.90
CA LEU A 26 2.53 11.71 -13.09
C LEU A 26 0.99 11.81 -13.15
N GLY A 27 0.45 12.78 -13.87
CA GLY A 27 -1.00 13.01 -14.01
C GLY A 27 -1.59 13.88 -12.89
N LEU A 28 -0.77 14.59 -12.12
CA LEU A 28 -1.19 15.47 -11.02
C LEU A 28 -1.19 16.93 -11.45
N GLY A 29 -2.37 17.53 -11.57
CA GLY A 29 -2.52 18.97 -11.78
C GLY A 29 -2.09 19.82 -10.59
N ALA A 30 -1.91 21.13 -10.81
CA ALA A 30 -1.47 22.06 -9.77
C ALA A 30 -2.43 22.19 -8.58
N GLY A 31 -3.73 21.95 -8.79
CA GLY A 31 -4.78 21.99 -7.75
C GLY A 31 -5.23 20.64 -7.23
N ASP A 32 -4.66 19.53 -7.72
CA ASP A 32 -5.07 18.21 -7.30
C ASP A 32 -4.62 17.91 -5.87
N PRO A 33 -5.48 17.28 -5.05
CA PRO A 33 -5.08 16.82 -3.75
C PRO A 33 -3.99 15.74 -3.86
N PRO A 34 -3.02 15.72 -2.91
CA PRO A 34 -1.97 14.72 -2.91
C PRO A 34 -2.56 13.29 -2.84
N PRO A 35 -2.05 12.32 -3.63
CA PRO A 35 -2.39 10.91 -3.42
C PRO A 35 -1.98 10.45 -2.03
N ARG A 36 -2.85 9.69 -1.36
CA ARG A 36 -2.63 9.22 0.01
C ARG A 36 -2.19 7.76 -0.02
N ILE A 37 -0.98 7.50 0.43
CA ILE A 37 -0.36 6.17 0.34
C ILE A 37 -0.02 5.63 1.73
N LEU A 38 -0.54 4.44 2.05
CA LEU A 38 -0.18 3.67 3.23
C LEU A 38 0.96 2.70 2.91
N LEU A 39 1.99 2.69 3.76
CA LEU A 39 3.13 1.79 3.58
C LEU A 39 3.24 0.81 4.74
N LEU A 40 3.39 -0.48 4.41
CA LEU A 40 3.52 -1.59 5.35
C LEU A 40 4.83 -2.33 5.14
N TYR A 41 5.49 -2.72 6.24
CA TYR A 41 6.74 -3.49 6.21
C TYR A 41 6.67 -4.75 7.08
N GLY A 42 7.41 -5.79 6.71
CA GLY A 42 7.26 -7.13 7.26
C GLY A 42 8.34 -7.56 8.26
N SER A 43 8.96 -6.65 9.03
CA SER A 43 10.02 -7.05 9.98
C SER A 43 10.15 -6.10 11.16
N LEU A 44 10.26 -6.65 12.37
CA LEU A 44 10.48 -5.92 13.62
C LEU A 44 11.95 -5.86 14.05
N ARG A 45 12.90 -6.27 13.19
CA ARG A 45 14.32 -6.15 13.51
C ARG A 45 14.71 -4.68 13.61
N GLU A 46 15.64 -4.35 14.49
CA GLU A 46 16.17 -2.99 14.66
C GLU A 46 16.66 -2.43 13.31
N ARG A 47 17.55 -3.16 12.62
CA ARG A 47 17.93 -2.86 11.24
C ARG A 47 17.12 -3.71 10.27
N SER A 48 15.91 -3.26 9.95
CA SER A 48 14.98 -3.95 9.06
C SER A 48 15.09 -3.44 7.63
N PHE A 49 15.66 -4.19 6.71
CA PHE A 49 15.79 -3.77 5.30
C PHE A 49 14.43 -3.60 4.60
N SER A 50 13.40 -4.35 4.98
CA SER A 50 12.05 -4.10 4.43
C SER A 50 11.48 -2.77 4.90
N ARG A 51 11.77 -2.36 6.14
CA ARG A 51 11.42 -1.03 6.65
C ARG A 51 12.21 0.05 5.92
N LEU A 52 13.53 -0.12 5.78
CA LEU A 52 14.39 0.85 5.08
C LEU A 52 13.96 1.02 3.62
N CYS A 53 13.59 -0.06 2.90
CA CYS A 53 13.00 0.05 1.56
C CYS A 53 11.68 0.82 1.55
N VAL A 54 10.82 0.62 2.56
CA VAL A 54 9.56 1.37 2.71
C VAL A 54 9.83 2.84 3.00
N GLU A 55 10.83 3.17 3.81
CA GLU A 55 11.23 4.54 4.08
C GLU A 55 11.77 5.25 2.83
N GLU A 56 12.57 4.56 1.98
CA GLU A 56 12.98 5.10 0.68
C GLU A 56 11.79 5.28 -0.27
N ALA A 57 10.89 4.32 -0.35
CA ALA A 57 9.66 4.45 -1.12
C ALA A 57 8.80 5.63 -0.64
N ALA A 58 8.69 5.85 0.66
CA ALA A 58 7.95 6.98 1.22
C ALA A 58 8.58 8.33 0.86
N ARG A 59 9.93 8.45 0.88
CA ARG A 59 10.63 9.67 0.44
C ARG A 59 10.39 9.95 -1.03
N LEU A 60 10.47 8.93 -1.89
CA LEU A 60 10.16 9.05 -3.32
C LEU A 60 8.71 9.49 -3.55
N LEU A 61 7.76 8.88 -2.86
CA LEU A 61 6.35 9.24 -2.97
C LEU A 61 6.10 10.69 -2.51
N GLN A 62 6.74 11.15 -1.43
CA GLN A 62 6.65 12.55 -1.00
C GLN A 62 7.28 13.50 -2.02
N PHE A 63 8.43 13.14 -2.60
CA PHE A 63 9.04 13.88 -3.70
C PHE A 63 8.08 14.00 -4.91
N PHE A 64 7.34 12.94 -5.24
CA PHE A 64 6.30 12.94 -6.28
C PHE A 64 5.01 13.65 -5.86
N GLY A 65 4.94 14.20 -4.65
CA GLY A 65 3.82 15.00 -4.15
C GLY A 65 2.69 14.20 -3.52
N CYS A 66 2.96 12.99 -3.03
CA CYS A 66 2.02 12.19 -2.26
C CYS A 66 2.07 12.52 -0.76
N GLU A 67 0.96 12.31 -0.05
CA GLU A 67 0.94 12.18 1.39
C GLU A 67 1.16 10.71 1.77
N THR A 68 2.13 10.44 2.66
CA THR A 68 2.50 9.07 3.03
C THR A 68 2.35 8.82 4.52
N ARG A 69 1.95 7.61 4.88
CA ARG A 69 1.93 7.13 6.27
C ARG A 69 2.54 5.73 6.32
N ILE A 70 3.51 5.54 7.21
CA ILE A 70 4.15 4.25 7.47
C ILE A 70 3.59 3.70 8.76
N PHE A 71 2.94 2.54 8.71
CA PHE A 71 2.41 1.87 9.88
C PHE A 71 3.50 1.06 10.58
N ASP A 72 3.58 1.15 11.92
CA ASP A 72 4.49 0.32 12.74
C ASP A 72 3.73 -0.91 13.29
N PRO A 73 4.05 -2.13 12.81
CA PRO A 73 3.36 -3.34 13.24
C PRO A 73 3.81 -3.87 14.61
N SER A 74 4.70 -3.18 15.34
CA SER A 74 5.33 -3.70 16.56
C SER A 74 4.35 -4.00 17.70
N THR A 75 3.20 -3.35 17.73
CA THR A 75 2.18 -3.49 18.76
C THR A 75 0.94 -4.25 18.31
N LEU A 76 0.93 -4.80 17.09
CA LEU A 76 -0.20 -5.60 16.62
C LEU A 76 -0.29 -6.92 17.40
N PRO A 77 -1.47 -7.25 17.95
CA PRO A 77 -1.74 -8.55 18.56
C PRO A 77 -1.88 -9.64 17.50
N LEU A 78 -1.87 -10.91 17.90
CA LEU A 78 -2.32 -11.98 17.01
C LEU A 78 -3.83 -11.86 16.75
N PRO A 79 -4.31 -12.19 15.53
CA PRO A 79 -5.75 -12.04 15.19
C PRO A 79 -6.69 -12.75 16.15
N ASP A 80 -6.29 -13.94 16.62
CA ASP A 80 -7.12 -14.76 17.53
C ASP A 80 -7.14 -14.25 19.00
N GLN A 81 -6.36 -13.22 19.31
CA GLN A 81 -6.26 -12.63 20.65
C GLN A 81 -7.14 -11.39 20.83
N VAL A 82 -7.76 -10.91 19.76
CA VAL A 82 -8.58 -9.70 19.78
C VAL A 82 -9.86 -9.90 19.00
N THR A 83 -10.91 -9.23 19.44
CA THR A 83 -12.23 -9.25 18.77
C THR A 83 -12.47 -7.87 18.15
N GLY A 84 -12.72 -7.84 16.84
CA GLY A 84 -13.07 -6.59 16.15
C GLY A 84 -11.99 -5.52 16.20
N ASP A 85 -12.35 -4.30 16.60
CA ASP A 85 -11.52 -3.10 16.66
C ASP A 85 -11.01 -2.76 18.06
N ASP A 86 -11.15 -3.68 19.03
CA ASP A 86 -10.91 -3.40 20.45
C ASP A 86 -9.44 -3.04 20.76
N HIS A 87 -8.51 -3.32 19.85
CA HIS A 87 -7.10 -3.01 20.04
C HIS A 87 -6.69 -1.75 19.27
N PRO A 88 -6.06 -0.74 19.94
CA PRO A 88 -5.73 0.55 19.32
C PRO A 88 -4.90 0.44 18.03
N ALA A 89 -3.93 -0.47 17.97
CA ALA A 89 -3.11 -0.65 16.76
C ALA A 89 -3.91 -1.27 15.60
N VAL A 90 -4.90 -2.12 15.88
CA VAL A 90 -5.80 -2.70 14.87
C VAL A 90 -6.70 -1.61 14.32
N HIS A 91 -7.32 -0.82 15.19
CA HIS A 91 -8.15 0.32 14.80
C HIS A 91 -7.36 1.28 13.90
N GLU A 92 -6.15 1.68 14.33
CA GLU A 92 -5.31 2.60 13.54
C GLU A 92 -4.93 2.03 12.17
N LEU A 93 -4.54 0.75 12.08
CA LEU A 93 -4.23 0.12 10.79
C LEU A 93 -5.43 0.18 9.83
N ARG A 94 -6.65 -0.07 10.33
CA ARG A 94 -7.89 -0.01 9.57
C ARG A 94 -8.22 1.42 9.12
N GLU A 95 -8.11 2.39 10.03
CA GLU A 95 -8.29 3.81 9.72
C GLU A 95 -7.30 4.30 8.67
N LEU A 96 -6.02 3.92 8.77
CA LEU A 96 -4.99 4.24 7.78
C LEU A 96 -5.30 3.62 6.41
N SER A 97 -5.79 2.38 6.39
CA SER A 97 -6.21 1.74 5.15
C SER A 97 -7.42 2.45 4.54
N MET A 98 -8.40 2.85 5.34
CA MET A 98 -9.56 3.63 4.88
C MET A 98 -9.15 5.02 4.37
N TRP A 99 -8.20 5.67 5.02
CA TRP A 99 -7.66 6.97 4.61
C TRP A 99 -6.92 6.91 3.27
N SER A 100 -6.23 5.82 2.97
CA SER A 100 -5.35 5.69 1.80
C SER A 100 -6.11 5.51 0.49
N GLU A 101 -5.47 5.85 -0.62
CA GLU A 101 -5.91 5.57 -2.00
C GLU A 101 -5.05 4.46 -2.63
N GLY A 102 -3.86 4.23 -2.08
CA GLY A 102 -2.95 3.18 -2.49
C GLY A 102 -2.09 2.68 -1.33
N HIS A 103 -1.50 1.49 -1.51
CA HIS A 103 -0.60 0.87 -0.55
C HIS A 103 0.74 0.51 -1.19
N VAL A 104 1.78 0.47 -0.35
CA VAL A 104 3.05 -0.19 -0.62
C VAL A 104 3.26 -1.28 0.41
N TRP A 105 3.42 -2.53 -0.02
CA TRP A 105 3.72 -3.65 0.88
C TRP A 105 5.13 -4.17 0.60
N CYS A 106 6.01 -4.16 1.61
CA CYS A 106 7.37 -4.69 1.51
C CYS A 106 7.62 -5.77 2.56
N SER A 107 7.83 -7.02 2.12
CA SER A 107 8.15 -8.13 3.00
C SER A 107 9.58 -8.61 2.81
N PRO A 108 10.30 -8.95 3.89
CA PRO A 108 11.44 -9.85 3.74
C PRO A 108 10.97 -11.20 3.21
N GLU A 109 11.78 -11.82 2.36
CA GLU A 109 11.60 -13.23 2.05
C GLU A 109 12.20 -14.09 3.16
N ARG A 110 11.40 -14.96 3.74
CA ARG A 110 11.82 -15.94 4.74
C ARG A 110 11.32 -17.32 4.34
N HIS A 111 12.25 -18.27 4.09
CA HIS A 111 11.90 -19.62 3.65
C HIS A 111 10.98 -19.64 2.42
N GLY A 112 11.27 -18.79 1.43
CA GLY A 112 10.51 -18.70 0.18
C GLY A 112 9.13 -18.05 0.32
N GLN A 113 8.83 -17.37 1.45
CA GLN A 113 7.52 -16.78 1.72
C GLN A 113 7.63 -15.40 2.37
N ILE A 114 6.50 -14.69 2.42
CA ILE A 114 6.33 -13.48 3.24
C ILE A 114 6.52 -13.83 4.72
N THR A 115 6.88 -12.85 5.52
CA THR A 115 6.98 -13.02 6.97
C THR A 115 5.60 -13.05 7.64
N GLY A 116 5.54 -13.68 8.84
CA GLY A 116 4.36 -13.62 9.70
C GLY A 116 3.96 -12.19 10.05
N ILE A 117 4.92 -11.27 10.22
CA ILE A 117 4.64 -9.84 10.50
C ILE A 117 3.92 -9.16 9.34
N MET A 118 4.28 -9.46 8.08
CA MET A 118 3.55 -8.93 6.93
C MET A 118 2.14 -9.51 6.86
N LYS A 119 2.01 -10.84 7.04
CA LYS A 119 0.71 -11.53 6.99
C LYS A 119 -0.20 -11.05 8.12
N LEU A 120 0.33 -10.84 9.33
CA LEU A 120 -0.38 -10.32 10.50
C LEU A 120 -1.10 -9.00 10.18
N GLN A 121 -0.42 -8.05 9.54
CA GLN A 121 -1.03 -6.77 9.15
C GLN A 121 -2.20 -6.98 8.19
N VAL A 122 -2.03 -7.85 7.18
CA VAL A 122 -3.10 -8.15 6.21
C VAL A 122 -4.28 -8.85 6.87
N ASP A 123 -4.04 -9.74 7.84
CA ASP A 123 -5.09 -10.48 8.55
C ASP A 123 -5.97 -9.58 9.44
N HIS A 124 -5.45 -8.44 9.88
CA HIS A 124 -6.23 -7.44 10.60
C HIS A 124 -7.08 -6.52 9.70
N LEU A 125 -6.89 -6.58 8.37
CA LEU A 125 -7.68 -5.78 7.42
C LEU A 125 -8.87 -6.60 6.92
N PRO A 126 -10.10 -6.32 7.35
CA PRO A 126 -11.28 -7.05 6.88
C PRO A 126 -11.63 -6.63 5.44
N LEU A 127 -12.31 -7.51 4.71
CA LEU A 127 -12.81 -7.20 3.37
C LEU A 127 -13.98 -6.20 3.40
N SER A 128 -14.67 -6.10 4.52
CA SER A 128 -15.79 -5.18 4.72
C SER A 128 -15.88 -4.76 6.19
N MET A 129 -16.18 -3.50 6.43
CA MET A 129 -16.47 -2.90 7.74
C MET A 129 -17.76 -2.10 7.62
N GLY A 130 -18.91 -2.71 7.96
CA GLY A 130 -20.22 -2.03 7.88
C GLY A 130 -20.51 -1.44 6.50
N GLY A 131 -20.16 -2.15 5.42
CA GLY A 131 -20.28 -1.68 4.04
C GLY A 131 -19.07 -0.91 3.49
N MET A 132 -18.18 -0.43 4.34
CA MET A 132 -16.91 0.17 3.90
C MET A 132 -15.92 -0.90 3.46
N ARG A 133 -15.03 -0.53 2.54
CA ARG A 133 -14.04 -1.43 1.93
C ARG A 133 -12.64 -0.91 2.20
N PRO A 134 -11.94 -1.41 3.23
CA PRO A 134 -10.62 -0.88 3.60
C PRO A 134 -9.56 -0.97 2.50
N THR A 135 -9.67 -1.98 1.62
CA THR A 135 -8.66 -2.27 0.59
C THR A 135 -9.21 -2.27 -0.83
N GLN A 136 -10.50 -2.60 -1.03
CA GLN A 136 -11.07 -2.75 -2.37
C GLN A 136 -10.98 -1.44 -3.18
N GLY A 137 -10.54 -1.56 -4.44
CA GLY A 137 -10.40 -0.44 -5.36
C GLY A 137 -9.16 0.42 -5.16
N ARG A 138 -8.35 0.15 -4.10
CA ARG A 138 -7.07 0.83 -3.89
C ARG A 138 -5.97 0.20 -4.72
N THR A 139 -5.00 1.01 -5.12
CA THR A 139 -3.79 0.52 -5.80
C THR A 139 -2.83 -0.16 -4.82
N LEU A 140 -2.01 -1.08 -5.32
CA LEU A 140 -1.01 -1.78 -4.52
C LEU A 140 0.29 -1.93 -5.29
N ALA A 141 1.39 -1.43 -4.73
CA ALA A 141 2.74 -1.80 -5.12
C ALA A 141 3.31 -2.86 -4.16
N VAL A 142 4.00 -3.85 -4.71
CA VAL A 142 4.60 -4.93 -3.92
C VAL A 142 6.11 -4.95 -4.07
N MET A 143 6.79 -5.11 -2.94
CA MET A 143 8.24 -5.16 -2.84
C MET A 143 8.69 -6.30 -1.93
N GLN A 144 9.89 -6.82 -2.16
CA GLN A 144 10.54 -7.75 -1.23
C GLN A 144 12.01 -7.44 -1.06
N VAL A 145 12.57 -7.90 0.05
CA VAL A 145 14.01 -7.92 0.30
C VAL A 145 14.45 -9.33 0.67
N SER A 146 15.65 -9.72 0.25
CA SER A 146 16.25 -11.00 0.62
C SER A 146 17.73 -10.83 1.02
N ALA A 147 18.23 -11.76 1.85
CA ALA A 147 19.66 -11.82 2.19
C ALA A 147 20.47 -12.64 1.17
N GLY A 148 19.79 -13.50 0.41
CA GLY A 148 20.41 -14.38 -0.59
C GLY A 148 20.38 -13.80 -2.00
N SER A 149 20.41 -14.69 -2.98
CA SER A 149 20.22 -14.36 -4.40
C SER A 149 18.83 -13.79 -4.66
N GLN A 150 18.65 -13.20 -5.83
CA GLN A 150 17.35 -12.66 -6.22
C GLN A 150 16.29 -13.76 -6.27
N SER A 151 15.13 -13.45 -5.71
CA SER A 151 13.92 -14.27 -5.71
C SER A 151 12.71 -13.38 -5.93
N PHE A 152 11.58 -13.98 -6.30
CA PHE A 152 10.30 -13.30 -6.49
C PHE A 152 9.16 -13.96 -5.70
N ASN A 153 9.47 -14.91 -4.81
CA ASN A 153 8.44 -15.68 -4.09
C ASN A 153 7.55 -14.80 -3.23
N SER A 154 8.13 -13.88 -2.45
CA SER A 154 7.35 -12.99 -1.58
C SER A 154 6.52 -12.00 -2.37
N VAL A 155 7.02 -11.38 -3.44
CA VAL A 155 6.20 -10.47 -4.26
C VAL A 155 5.08 -11.23 -4.98
N ASN A 156 5.30 -12.47 -5.41
CA ASN A 156 4.25 -13.30 -5.97
C ASN A 156 3.16 -13.61 -4.93
N THR A 157 3.54 -13.94 -3.70
CA THR A 157 2.59 -14.12 -2.59
C THR A 157 1.85 -12.83 -2.27
N LEU A 158 2.53 -11.67 -2.23
CA LEU A 158 1.88 -10.36 -2.01
C LEU A 158 0.88 -10.03 -3.11
N ARG A 159 1.14 -10.38 -4.38
CA ARG A 159 0.18 -10.24 -5.48
C ARG A 159 -1.07 -11.10 -5.28
N VAL A 160 -0.90 -12.34 -4.82
CA VAL A 160 -2.03 -13.21 -4.48
C VAL A 160 -2.86 -12.60 -3.34
N LEU A 161 -2.22 -12.08 -2.29
CA LEU A 161 -2.91 -11.39 -1.20
C LEU A 161 -3.60 -10.11 -1.68
N GLY A 162 -2.94 -9.28 -2.49
CA GLY A 162 -3.55 -8.08 -3.08
C GLY A 162 -4.83 -8.40 -3.85
N ARG A 163 -4.84 -9.48 -4.65
CA ARG A 163 -6.04 -9.97 -5.32
C ARG A 163 -7.14 -10.37 -4.31
N TRP A 164 -6.79 -11.11 -3.26
CA TRP A 164 -7.74 -11.49 -2.20
C TRP A 164 -8.32 -10.27 -1.49
N MET A 165 -7.49 -9.27 -1.22
CA MET A 165 -7.90 -8.00 -0.62
C MET A 165 -8.60 -7.06 -1.61
N ARG A 166 -8.84 -7.53 -2.86
CA ARG A 166 -9.54 -6.79 -3.93
C ARG A 166 -8.86 -5.48 -4.32
N MET A 167 -7.53 -5.44 -4.19
CA MET A 167 -6.71 -4.29 -4.60
C MET A 167 -6.32 -4.38 -6.07
N VAL A 168 -6.07 -3.24 -6.68
CA VAL A 168 -5.49 -3.13 -8.03
C VAL A 168 -3.97 -3.16 -7.89
N THR A 169 -3.38 -4.37 -7.93
CA THR A 169 -1.93 -4.53 -7.86
C THR A 169 -1.29 -4.10 -9.17
N ILE A 170 -0.43 -3.09 -9.14
CA ILE A 170 0.25 -2.55 -10.33
C ILE A 170 1.16 -3.61 -10.97
N PRO A 171 1.41 -3.54 -12.30
CA PRO A 171 2.25 -4.51 -13.00
C PRO A 171 3.67 -4.61 -12.46
N ASN A 172 4.30 -3.46 -12.19
CA ASN A 172 5.69 -3.39 -11.74
C ASN A 172 5.86 -3.85 -10.29
N GLN A 173 7.06 -4.31 -9.95
CA GLN A 173 7.41 -4.78 -8.60
C GLN A 173 8.91 -4.65 -8.36
N SER A 174 9.32 -4.63 -7.08
CA SER A 174 10.73 -4.60 -6.71
C SER A 174 11.13 -5.83 -5.89
N SER A 175 12.31 -6.39 -6.18
CA SER A 175 12.93 -7.45 -5.40
C SER A 175 14.40 -7.12 -5.20
N VAL A 176 14.78 -6.73 -3.96
CA VAL A 176 16.13 -6.33 -3.58
C VAL A 176 16.85 -7.53 -2.99
N ALA A 177 17.74 -8.14 -3.78
CA ALA A 177 18.62 -9.22 -3.32
C ALA A 177 19.80 -8.66 -2.51
N LYS A 178 20.35 -9.46 -1.60
CA LYS A 178 21.49 -9.08 -0.74
C LYS A 178 21.28 -7.69 -0.12
N ALA A 179 20.08 -7.42 0.38
CA ALA A 179 19.66 -6.10 0.83
C ALA A 179 20.65 -5.45 1.82
N PHE A 180 21.39 -6.24 2.59
CA PHE A 180 22.43 -5.75 3.49
C PHE A 180 23.57 -5.00 2.78
N ALA A 181 23.79 -5.26 1.48
CA ALA A 181 24.81 -4.60 0.67
C ALA A 181 24.29 -3.32 -0.02
N GLU A 182 22.97 -3.15 -0.10
CA GLU A 182 22.32 -2.05 -0.81
C GLU A 182 22.14 -0.79 0.06
N PHE A 183 22.32 -0.90 1.37
CA PHE A 183 22.21 0.22 2.31
C PHE A 183 23.56 0.59 2.90
N ASP A 184 23.79 1.88 3.08
CA ASP A 184 24.97 2.43 3.75
C ASP A 184 24.84 2.38 5.29
N GLU A 185 25.84 2.94 5.98
CA GLU A 185 25.89 2.99 7.45
C GLU A 185 24.84 3.96 8.05
N SER A 186 24.32 4.88 7.24
CA SER A 186 23.25 5.80 7.60
C SER A 186 21.87 5.26 7.26
N ASP A 187 21.76 3.97 6.95
CA ASP A 187 20.52 3.28 6.57
C ASP A 187 19.85 3.84 5.30
N ARG A 188 20.64 4.50 4.41
CA ARG A 188 20.17 5.02 3.14
C ARG A 188 20.54 4.07 2.00
N MET A 189 19.61 3.90 1.07
CA MET A 189 19.86 3.05 -0.08
C MET A 189 20.87 3.71 -1.03
N LYS A 190 21.85 2.93 -1.49
CA LYS A 190 22.88 3.38 -2.42
C LYS A 190 22.32 3.49 -3.83
N PRO A 191 22.92 4.34 -4.71
CA PRO A 191 22.62 4.31 -6.14
C PRO A 191 22.87 2.90 -6.69
N SER A 192 21.82 2.29 -7.25
CA SER A 192 21.88 0.93 -7.81
C SER A 192 20.67 0.66 -8.69
N ALA A 193 20.76 -0.39 -9.53
CA ALA A 193 19.62 -0.85 -10.31
C ALA A 193 18.41 -1.29 -9.45
N TYR A 194 18.64 -1.63 -8.19
CA TYR A 194 17.53 -1.91 -7.25
C TYR A 194 16.85 -0.63 -6.80
N TYR A 195 17.61 0.45 -6.55
CA TYR A 195 17.04 1.75 -6.24
C TYR A 195 16.23 2.29 -7.43
N ASP A 196 16.79 2.24 -8.63
CA ASP A 196 16.13 2.67 -9.86
C ASP A 196 14.80 1.92 -10.06
N ARG A 197 14.79 0.61 -9.75
CA ARG A 197 13.57 -0.20 -9.79
C ARG A 197 12.53 0.27 -8.77
N ILE A 198 12.92 0.72 -7.58
CA ILE A 198 11.97 1.29 -6.61
C ILE A 198 11.41 2.61 -7.13
N VAL A 199 12.22 3.45 -7.78
CA VAL A 199 11.73 4.68 -8.44
C VAL A 199 10.66 4.34 -9.49
N ASP A 200 10.95 3.41 -10.42
CA ASP A 200 9.99 2.95 -11.45
C ASP A 200 8.66 2.50 -10.82
N VAL A 201 8.73 1.70 -9.74
CA VAL A 201 7.53 1.18 -9.05
C VAL A 201 6.73 2.29 -8.40
N MET A 202 7.38 3.29 -7.80
CA MET A 202 6.69 4.41 -7.14
C MET A 202 6.06 5.36 -8.16
N GLU A 203 6.74 5.66 -9.27
CA GLU A 203 6.15 6.45 -10.36
C GLU A 203 4.91 5.76 -10.95
N GLU A 204 4.99 4.46 -11.19
CA GLU A 204 3.87 3.67 -11.71
C GLU A 204 2.72 3.63 -10.70
N LEU A 205 3.00 3.46 -9.40
CA LEU A 205 1.97 3.49 -8.36
C LEU A 205 1.21 4.82 -8.35
N VAL A 206 1.93 5.95 -8.40
CA VAL A 206 1.30 7.28 -8.44
C VAL A 206 0.38 7.40 -9.65
N ARG A 207 0.87 7.05 -10.84
CA ARG A 207 0.09 7.09 -12.10
C ARG A 207 -1.19 6.26 -12.00
N PHE A 208 -1.10 5.00 -11.54
CA PHE A 208 -2.28 4.16 -11.37
C PHE A 208 -3.24 4.69 -10.31
N THR A 209 -2.72 5.24 -9.21
CA THR A 209 -3.57 5.82 -8.15
C THR A 209 -4.34 7.02 -8.67
N VAL A 210 -3.68 7.92 -9.39
CA VAL A 210 -4.31 9.10 -9.99
C VAL A 210 -5.32 8.71 -11.06
N LEU A 211 -4.97 7.76 -11.94
CA LEU A 211 -5.84 7.26 -13.00
C LEU A 211 -7.13 6.65 -12.45
N LEU A 212 -7.05 5.89 -11.37
CA LEU A 212 -8.19 5.17 -10.80
C LEU A 212 -9.01 5.99 -9.81
N ARG A 213 -8.47 7.10 -9.30
CA ARG A 213 -9.12 7.97 -8.31
C ARG A 213 -10.56 8.35 -8.69
N PRO A 214 -10.87 8.82 -9.92
CA PRO A 214 -12.24 9.18 -10.30
C PRO A 214 -13.18 7.97 -10.43
N HIS A 215 -12.64 6.75 -10.42
CA HIS A 215 -13.38 5.50 -10.60
C HIS A 215 -13.52 4.66 -9.32
N THR A 216 -13.09 5.18 -8.19
CA THR A 216 -13.05 4.41 -6.93
C THR A 216 -14.42 3.86 -6.55
N THR A 217 -15.50 4.65 -6.76
CA THR A 217 -16.88 4.22 -6.46
C THR A 217 -17.30 3.05 -7.35
N GLN A 218 -16.99 3.11 -8.66
CA GLN A 218 -17.31 2.03 -9.60
C GLN A 218 -16.51 0.75 -9.29
N LEU A 219 -15.26 0.88 -8.81
CA LEU A 219 -14.41 -0.26 -8.45
C LEU A 219 -14.88 -1.02 -7.21
N VAL A 220 -15.67 -0.40 -6.35
CA VAL A 220 -16.26 -1.04 -5.16
C VAL A 220 -17.68 -1.54 -5.39
N ASP A 221 -18.34 -1.11 -6.46
CA ASP A 221 -19.69 -1.52 -6.82
C ASP A 221 -19.73 -2.96 -7.37
N ARG A 222 -20.72 -3.76 -6.95
CA ARG A 222 -20.80 -5.17 -7.31
C ARG A 222 -22.23 -5.61 -7.65
N TYR A 223 -22.37 -6.33 -8.76
CA TYR A 223 -23.63 -6.91 -9.20
C TYR A 223 -24.37 -7.70 -8.12
N SER A 224 -23.65 -8.60 -7.41
CA SER A 224 -24.25 -9.43 -6.37
C SER A 224 -24.83 -8.62 -5.22
N GLU A 225 -24.13 -7.55 -4.80
CA GLU A 225 -24.58 -6.68 -3.72
C GLU A 225 -25.76 -5.82 -4.13
N ARG A 226 -25.77 -5.30 -5.37
CA ARG A 226 -26.95 -4.61 -5.90
C ARG A 226 -28.17 -5.52 -5.97
N LYS A 227 -27.96 -6.79 -6.39
CA LYS A 227 -29.04 -7.77 -6.46
C LYS A 227 -29.57 -8.14 -5.09
N GLU A 228 -28.70 -8.33 -4.10
CA GLU A 228 -29.11 -8.59 -2.70
C GLU A 228 -29.87 -7.41 -2.09
N ALA A 229 -29.48 -6.18 -2.43
CA ALA A 229 -30.14 -4.96 -1.98
C ALA A 229 -31.39 -4.58 -2.78
N ASP A 230 -31.76 -5.33 -3.82
CA ASP A 230 -32.85 -5.03 -4.77
C ASP A 230 -32.75 -3.63 -5.37
N VAL A 231 -31.53 -3.25 -5.76
CA VAL A 231 -31.22 -1.96 -6.40
C VAL A 231 -30.92 -2.19 -7.88
N PRO A 232 -31.93 -2.14 -8.77
CA PRO A 232 -31.69 -2.25 -10.20
C PRO A 232 -30.94 -1.00 -10.72
N ILE A 233 -30.05 -1.19 -11.72
CA ILE A 233 -29.44 -0.07 -12.44
C ILE A 233 -30.45 0.42 -13.46
N ASP A 234 -30.90 1.65 -13.29
CA ASP A 234 -31.49 2.43 -14.37
C ASP A 234 -30.36 3.12 -15.17
N SER A 235 -30.52 3.24 -16.47
CA SER A 235 -29.55 3.90 -17.37
C SER A 235 -29.23 5.36 -17.00
N ALA A 236 -30.02 5.96 -16.11
CA ALA A 236 -29.83 7.29 -15.54
C ALA A 236 -29.21 7.27 -14.12
N THR A 237 -28.94 6.10 -13.54
CA THR A 237 -28.46 6.02 -12.16
C THR A 237 -26.99 6.38 -12.09
N ASP A 238 -26.67 7.48 -11.42
CA ASP A 238 -25.30 7.83 -11.04
C ASP A 238 -24.79 6.82 -10.02
N LEU A 239 -23.81 6.00 -10.41
CA LEU A 239 -23.21 4.99 -9.55
C LEU A 239 -22.60 5.57 -8.26
N SER A 240 -22.33 6.88 -8.22
CA SER A 240 -21.86 7.58 -7.02
C SER A 240 -22.92 7.60 -5.91
N SER A 241 -24.20 7.59 -6.27
CA SER A 241 -25.32 7.61 -5.31
C SER A 241 -25.57 6.26 -4.64
N ILE A 242 -25.23 5.16 -5.32
CA ILE A 242 -25.47 3.79 -4.80
C ILE A 242 -24.53 3.48 -3.63
N ALA A 243 -23.27 3.89 -3.70
CA ALA A 243 -22.27 3.62 -2.65
C ALA A 243 -22.56 4.34 -1.32
N THR A 244 -23.43 5.35 -1.34
CA THR A 244 -23.81 6.15 -0.15
C THR A 244 -25.17 5.74 0.44
N SER A 245 -25.91 4.82 -0.20
CA SER A 245 -27.23 4.39 0.26
C SER A 245 -27.18 3.65 1.61
N PRO A 246 -28.06 3.98 2.58
CA PRO A 246 -28.13 3.30 3.88
C PRO A 246 -28.44 1.79 3.79
N THR A 247 -29.09 1.34 2.73
CA THR A 247 -29.40 -0.08 2.46
C THR A 247 -28.16 -0.91 2.13
N TYR A 248 -27.12 -0.27 1.61
CA TYR A 248 -25.84 -0.91 1.32
C TYR A 248 -24.99 -1.20 2.58
N ARG A 249 -25.43 -0.68 3.75
CA ARG A 249 -24.73 -0.81 5.04
C ARG A 249 -25.19 -2.02 5.88
N LYS A 250 -26.18 -2.79 5.43
CA LYS A 250 -26.70 -3.96 6.15
C LYS A 250 -26.20 -5.25 5.50
N GLY A 251 -24.98 -5.62 5.79
CA GLY A 251 -24.43 -6.96 5.60
C GLY A 251 -23.49 -7.21 6.77
N GLU A 252 -24.05 -7.62 7.89
CA GLU A 252 -23.32 -8.22 9.00
C GLU A 252 -22.87 -9.63 8.64
#